data_9ffeb448588c32983128991397e874dd
#
_entry.id   9ffeb448588c32983128991397e874dd
#
_cell.length_a   1.000
_cell.length_b   1.000
_cell.length_c   1.000
_cell.angle_alpha   90.00
_cell.angle_beta   90.00
_cell.angle_gamma   90.00
#
_symmetry.space_group_name_H-M   'P 1'
#
loop_
_entity.id
_entity.type
_entity.pdbx_description
1 polymer ?
#
loop_
_entity_poly.entity_id
_entity_poly.type
_entity_poly.pdbx_seq_one_letter_code
_entity_poly.pdbx_strand_id
1 'polypeptide(L)'
;MNTKKIMHFLKGIAANNNKQWFQEHKAEYDAVKADFENGVDQIISCLATFDDEVSHLTANDCTYRFYRDIRFSPDKSPYKRHLGAYICARGRKALRGGYYIHLQPGNCLVAVGCYWLPTNILTSCRNEIMANIDEWRKDVENEDFLNLFGRPNEGEWTDDKVSKRGFGLAALKTVPKGFPKDYEFLQYLRMKDYCCWVSVPDDFFEGDGWVEQLEHICKTGKPMMDFINNVVDDYE
;
A
#
# COMPACT_ATOMS: atom_id res chain seq x y z
N MET A 1 -9.52 -8.54 14.21
CA MET A 1 -8.58 -7.47 14.67
C MET A 1 -9.32 -6.47 15.52
N ASN A 2 -8.81 -6.05 16.69
CA ASN A 2 -9.47 -5.06 17.55
C ASN A 2 -8.93 -3.66 17.23
N THR A 3 -9.51 -3.03 16.22
CA THR A 3 -9.05 -1.71 15.75
C THR A 3 -9.25 -0.62 16.80
N LYS A 4 -10.24 -0.71 17.69
CA LYS A 4 -10.43 0.27 18.78
C LYS A 4 -9.21 0.35 19.71
N LYS A 5 -8.67 -0.80 20.11
CA LYS A 5 -7.45 -0.84 20.94
C LYS A 5 -6.24 -0.31 20.17
N ILE A 6 -6.09 -0.71 18.92
CA ILE A 6 -5.02 -0.23 18.04
C ILE A 6 -5.09 1.29 17.91
N MET A 7 -6.27 1.84 17.58
CA MET A 7 -6.45 3.29 17.41
C MET A 7 -6.24 4.06 18.72
N HIS A 8 -6.64 3.50 19.87
CA HIS A 8 -6.38 4.10 21.17
C HIS A 8 -4.88 4.27 21.43
N PHE A 9 -4.12 3.19 21.27
CA PHE A 9 -2.65 3.20 21.43
C PHE A 9 -1.98 4.17 20.44
N LEU A 10 -2.38 4.14 19.16
CA LEU A 10 -1.80 5.01 18.12
C LEU A 10 -2.08 6.51 18.39
N LYS A 11 -3.24 6.85 18.92
CA LYS A 11 -3.53 8.22 19.40
C LYS A 11 -2.64 8.61 20.57
N GLY A 12 -2.44 7.70 21.52
CA GLY A 12 -1.55 7.90 22.68
C GLY A 12 -0.11 8.17 22.26
N ILE A 13 0.46 7.34 21.38
CA ILE A 13 1.84 7.55 20.89
C ILE A 13 1.97 8.79 19.99
N ALA A 14 0.94 9.15 19.23
CA ALA A 14 0.97 10.36 18.42
C ALA A 14 1.06 11.63 19.28
N ALA A 15 0.38 11.64 20.44
CA ALA A 15 0.42 12.74 21.40
C ALA A 15 1.69 12.76 22.27
N ASN A 16 2.34 11.60 22.49
CA ASN A 16 3.43 11.42 23.45
C ASN A 16 4.62 10.65 22.84
N ASN A 17 5.07 11.06 21.65
CA ASN A 17 6.06 10.27 20.89
C ASN A 17 7.48 10.40 21.46
N ASN A 18 7.70 9.78 22.62
CA ASN A 18 8.98 9.73 23.30
C ASN A 18 9.23 8.37 23.99
N LYS A 19 10.49 8.12 24.33
CA LYS A 19 10.94 6.84 24.88
C LYS A 19 10.33 6.52 26.25
N GLN A 20 10.13 7.53 27.10
CA GLN A 20 9.60 7.33 28.44
C GLN A 20 8.15 6.83 28.36
N TRP A 21 7.29 7.55 27.64
CA TRP A 21 5.89 7.17 27.46
C TRP A 21 5.76 5.76 26.86
N PHE A 22 6.57 5.45 25.84
CA PHE A 22 6.55 4.13 25.23
C PHE A 22 6.92 3.01 26.21
N GLN A 23 7.92 3.22 27.08
CA GLN A 23 8.28 2.24 28.10
C GLN A 23 7.16 2.01 29.13
N GLU A 24 6.49 3.08 29.53
CA GLU A 24 5.34 3.01 30.45
C GLU A 24 4.14 2.25 29.84
N HIS A 25 3.98 2.30 28.49
CA HIS A 25 2.90 1.65 27.73
C HIS A 25 3.38 0.41 26.95
N LYS A 26 4.53 -0.15 27.29
CA LYS A 26 5.13 -1.27 26.55
C LYS A 26 4.22 -2.51 26.51
N ALA A 27 3.56 -2.85 27.63
CA ALA A 27 2.64 -3.98 27.69
C ALA A 27 1.41 -3.77 26.81
N GLU A 28 0.90 -2.53 26.73
CA GLU A 28 -0.19 -2.18 25.79
C GLU A 28 0.25 -2.33 24.34
N TYR A 29 1.45 -1.82 24.00
CA TYR A 29 2.03 -2.00 22.68
C TYR A 29 2.16 -3.47 22.29
N ASP A 30 2.66 -4.32 23.20
CA ASP A 30 2.84 -5.75 22.91
C ASP A 30 1.50 -6.44 22.62
N ALA A 31 0.46 -6.09 23.37
CA ALA A 31 -0.89 -6.59 23.12
C ALA A 31 -1.48 -6.08 21.79
N VAL A 32 -1.30 -4.81 21.47
CA VAL A 32 -1.74 -4.19 20.22
C VAL A 32 -0.99 -4.81 19.02
N LYS A 33 0.33 -5.02 19.16
CA LYS A 33 1.14 -5.67 18.13
C LYS A 33 0.66 -7.08 17.84
N ALA A 34 0.45 -7.89 18.88
CA ALA A 34 -0.03 -9.27 18.72
C ALA A 34 -1.42 -9.30 18.04
N ASP A 35 -2.32 -8.41 18.42
CA ASP A 35 -3.66 -8.31 17.81
C ASP A 35 -3.61 -7.86 16.34
N PHE A 36 -2.71 -6.93 16.02
CA PHE A 36 -2.45 -6.52 14.63
C PHE A 36 -1.88 -7.68 13.80
N GLU A 37 -0.88 -8.39 14.31
CA GLU A 37 -0.28 -9.53 13.62
C GLU A 37 -1.29 -10.66 13.38
N ASN A 38 -2.12 -10.99 14.37
CA ASN A 38 -3.24 -11.94 14.20
C ASN A 38 -4.22 -11.48 13.11
N GLY A 39 -4.52 -10.17 13.04
CA GLY A 39 -5.36 -9.61 11.99
C GLY A 39 -4.71 -9.69 10.62
N VAL A 40 -3.40 -9.47 10.52
CA VAL A 40 -2.65 -9.62 9.25
C VAL A 40 -2.67 -11.08 8.77
N ASP A 41 -2.55 -12.07 9.66
CA ASP A 41 -2.68 -13.48 9.27
C ASP A 41 -4.08 -13.81 8.73
N GLN A 42 -5.14 -13.21 9.28
CA GLN A 42 -6.50 -13.33 8.72
C GLN A 42 -6.60 -12.69 7.33
N ILE A 43 -5.98 -11.52 7.14
CA ILE A 43 -5.92 -10.84 5.84
C ILE A 43 -5.15 -11.68 4.83
N ILE A 44 -4.00 -12.26 5.18
CA ILE A 44 -3.25 -13.16 4.31
C ILE A 44 -4.12 -14.36 3.91
N SER A 45 -4.84 -14.97 4.86
CA SER A 45 -5.75 -16.07 4.57
C SER A 45 -6.88 -15.67 3.60
N CYS A 46 -7.41 -14.46 3.73
CA CYS A 46 -8.39 -13.91 2.80
C CYS A 46 -7.78 -13.72 1.39
N LEU A 47 -6.62 -13.08 1.28
CA LEU A 47 -5.93 -12.84 0.01
C LEU A 47 -5.55 -14.15 -0.68
N ALA A 48 -5.12 -15.17 0.06
CA ALA A 48 -4.77 -16.49 -0.45
C ALA A 48 -5.93 -17.23 -1.13
N THR A 49 -7.18 -16.80 -0.93
CA THR A 49 -8.34 -17.39 -1.64
C THR A 49 -8.35 -17.07 -3.14
N PHE A 50 -7.62 -16.04 -3.58
CA PHE A 50 -7.55 -15.61 -4.98
C PHE A 50 -6.13 -15.26 -5.45
N ASP A 51 -5.15 -15.32 -4.57
CA ASP A 51 -3.73 -15.09 -4.85
C ASP A 51 -2.88 -16.11 -4.07
N ASP A 52 -2.64 -17.27 -4.70
CA ASP A 52 -1.88 -18.36 -4.09
C ASP A 52 -0.44 -17.97 -3.75
N GLU A 53 0.12 -16.95 -4.41
CA GLU A 53 1.51 -16.55 -4.22
C GLU A 53 1.77 -15.99 -2.81
N VAL A 54 0.74 -15.51 -2.11
CA VAL A 54 0.88 -15.00 -0.72
C VAL A 54 0.55 -16.03 0.35
N SER A 55 0.08 -17.23 -0.01
CA SER A 55 -0.43 -18.25 0.91
C SER A 55 0.62 -18.77 1.93
N HIS A 56 1.90 -18.69 1.58
CA HIS A 56 3.02 -19.14 2.42
C HIS A 56 3.48 -18.11 3.45
N LEU A 57 2.97 -16.87 3.38
CA LEU A 57 3.39 -15.77 4.23
C LEU A 57 2.75 -15.83 5.62
N THR A 58 3.43 -15.22 6.58
CA THR A 58 2.93 -14.95 7.93
C THR A 58 2.98 -13.45 8.22
N ALA A 59 2.26 -13.00 9.25
CA ALA A 59 2.29 -11.59 9.67
C ALA A 59 3.73 -11.09 9.92
N ASN A 60 4.63 -11.95 10.41
CA ASN A 60 6.02 -11.57 10.66
C ASN A 60 6.80 -11.23 9.37
N ASP A 61 6.46 -11.85 8.24
CA ASP A 61 7.05 -11.56 6.93
C ASP A 61 6.58 -10.22 6.38
N CYS A 62 5.38 -9.78 6.78
CA CYS A 62 4.64 -8.66 6.21
C CYS A 62 4.71 -7.39 7.05
N THR A 63 4.77 -7.49 8.38
CA THR A 63 4.68 -6.33 9.28
C THR A 63 5.97 -5.54 9.39
N TYR A 64 5.85 -4.23 9.52
CA TYR A 64 6.99 -3.35 9.70
C TYR A 64 7.29 -3.10 11.18
N ARG A 65 8.59 -2.89 11.49
CA ARG A 65 9.01 -2.43 12.83
C ARG A 65 8.35 -1.09 13.19
N PHE A 66 8.02 -0.92 14.46
CA PHE A 66 7.39 0.30 14.97
C PHE A 66 8.36 1.48 15.12
N TYR A 67 9.66 1.20 15.31
CA TYR A 67 10.70 2.23 15.41
C TYR A 67 10.95 2.90 14.05
N ARG A 68 11.05 4.24 14.09
CA ARG A 68 11.44 5.05 12.92
C ARG A 68 12.95 5.03 12.70
N ASP A 69 13.38 5.20 11.47
CA ASP A 69 14.75 5.59 11.15
C ASP A 69 14.83 7.11 11.09
N ILE A 70 15.36 7.69 12.16
CA ILE A 70 15.39 9.14 12.36
C ILE A 70 16.72 9.79 11.96
N ARG A 71 17.66 9.01 11.38
CA ARG A 71 19.03 9.50 11.08
C ARG A 71 18.99 10.73 10.18
N PHE A 72 18.18 10.70 9.13
CA PHE A 72 18.07 11.76 8.13
C PHE A 72 16.74 12.53 8.18
N SER A 73 15.88 12.24 9.15
CA SER A 73 14.58 12.91 9.30
C SER A 73 14.71 14.21 10.10
N PRO A 74 14.06 15.31 9.70
CA PRO A 74 13.90 16.50 10.53
C PRO A 74 13.10 16.19 11.82
N ASP A 75 12.05 15.40 11.71
CA ASP A 75 11.29 14.91 12.85
C ASP A 75 12.06 13.78 13.55
N LYS A 76 12.41 14.01 14.81
CA LYS A 76 13.17 13.08 15.65
C LYS A 76 12.31 12.20 16.54
N SER A 77 10.99 12.19 16.35
CA SER A 77 10.09 11.25 17.05
C SER A 77 10.51 9.80 16.80
N PRO A 78 10.74 9.01 17.85
CA PRO A 78 11.37 7.70 17.71
C PRO A 78 10.42 6.59 17.18
N TYR A 79 9.12 6.80 17.21
CA TYR A 79 8.12 5.80 16.84
C TYR A 79 7.24 6.24 15.68
N LYS A 80 6.75 5.28 14.91
CA LYS A 80 5.72 5.52 13.91
C LYS A 80 4.39 5.84 14.60
N ARG A 81 3.52 6.57 13.91
CA ARG A 81 2.15 6.88 14.35
C ARG A 81 1.12 5.93 13.72
N HIS A 82 1.61 4.89 13.05
CA HIS A 82 0.81 3.90 12.33
C HIS A 82 1.38 2.50 12.49
N LEU A 83 0.54 1.50 12.28
CA LEU A 83 0.94 0.13 11.99
C LEU A 83 0.74 -0.13 10.50
N GLY A 84 1.65 -0.86 9.89
CA GLY A 84 1.58 -1.20 8.47
C GLY A 84 2.05 -2.63 8.21
N ALA A 85 1.41 -3.28 7.23
CA ALA A 85 1.80 -4.57 6.72
C ALA A 85 1.83 -4.53 5.19
N TYR A 86 2.90 -5.06 4.59
CA TYR A 86 3.03 -5.23 3.15
C TYR A 86 3.08 -6.72 2.82
N ILE A 87 2.02 -7.20 2.21
CA ILE A 87 1.82 -8.61 1.87
C ILE A 87 2.23 -8.77 0.41
N CYS A 88 3.45 -9.25 0.20
CA CYS A 88 4.07 -9.43 -1.11
C CYS A 88 4.71 -10.81 -1.16
N ALA A 89 4.50 -11.58 -2.23
CA ALA A 89 4.93 -12.96 -2.39
C ALA A 89 6.44 -13.19 -2.12
N ARG A 90 7.29 -12.19 -2.42
CA ARG A 90 8.73 -12.25 -2.16
C ARG A 90 9.15 -11.49 -0.89
N GLY A 91 8.17 -11.17 -0.02
CA GLY A 91 8.37 -10.49 1.25
C GLY A 91 8.46 -8.96 1.13
N ARG A 92 8.34 -8.27 2.28
CA ARG A 92 8.18 -6.81 2.37
C ARG A 92 9.34 -5.95 1.87
N LYS A 93 10.45 -6.55 1.43
CA LYS A 93 11.62 -5.83 0.89
C LYS A 93 11.76 -5.98 -0.62
N ALA A 94 10.94 -6.83 -1.22
CA ALA A 94 10.94 -7.02 -2.67
C ALA A 94 10.50 -5.74 -3.39
N LEU A 95 10.90 -5.61 -4.63
CA LEU A 95 10.44 -4.54 -5.52
C LEU A 95 9.06 -4.85 -6.12
N ARG A 96 8.69 -6.12 -6.09
CA ARG A 96 7.42 -6.63 -6.58
C ARG A 96 6.24 -6.01 -5.86
N GLY A 97 5.17 -5.73 -6.58
CA GLY A 97 3.91 -5.25 -6.03
C GLY A 97 3.25 -6.24 -5.08
N GLY A 98 2.44 -5.71 -4.19
CA GLY A 98 1.71 -6.47 -3.19
C GLY A 98 0.54 -5.67 -2.64
N TYR A 99 0.00 -6.14 -1.52
CA TYR A 99 -1.12 -5.54 -0.81
C TYR A 99 -0.59 -4.84 0.44
N TYR A 100 -1.02 -3.60 0.65
CA TYR A 100 -0.58 -2.84 1.81
C TYR A 100 -1.76 -2.42 2.69
N ILE A 101 -1.64 -2.71 3.97
CA ILE A 101 -2.59 -2.31 5.00
C ILE A 101 -1.94 -1.24 5.86
N HIS A 102 -2.64 -0.12 6.03
CA HIS A 102 -2.18 1.00 6.84
C HIS A 102 -3.24 1.35 7.89
N LEU A 103 -2.87 1.28 9.15
CA LEU A 103 -3.72 1.65 10.27
C LEU A 103 -3.12 2.87 10.99
N GLN A 104 -3.74 4.01 10.81
CA GLN A 104 -3.43 5.26 11.49
C GLN A 104 -4.73 5.99 11.79
N PRO A 105 -4.95 6.52 12.99
CA PRO A 105 -6.19 7.21 13.33
C PRO A 105 -6.56 8.30 12.31
N GLY A 106 -7.73 8.17 11.69
CA GLY A 106 -8.23 9.08 10.66
C GLY A 106 -7.51 9.00 9.30
N ASN A 107 -6.58 8.06 9.12
CA ASN A 107 -5.76 7.94 7.91
C ASN A 107 -5.54 6.46 7.52
N CYS A 108 -6.55 5.59 7.74
CA CYS A 108 -6.47 4.19 7.38
C CYS A 108 -6.70 3.99 5.88
N LEU A 109 -6.00 3.01 5.29
CA LEU A 109 -6.18 2.64 3.89
C LEU A 109 -5.80 1.18 3.59
N VAL A 110 -6.32 0.71 2.47
CA VAL A 110 -5.88 -0.51 1.76
C VAL A 110 -5.31 -0.07 0.42
N ALA A 111 -4.11 -0.54 0.09
CA ALA A 111 -3.47 -0.27 -1.20
C ALA A 111 -3.00 -1.54 -1.90
N VAL A 112 -2.88 -1.47 -3.23
CA VAL A 112 -2.46 -2.58 -4.10
C VAL A 112 -1.44 -2.05 -5.11
N GLY A 113 -0.36 -2.79 -5.36
CA GLY A 113 0.61 -2.51 -6.41
C GLY A 113 2.02 -2.18 -5.92
N CYS A 114 2.80 -1.52 -6.77
CA CYS A 114 4.21 -1.20 -6.56
C CYS A 114 4.37 0.27 -6.12
N TYR A 115 4.77 0.47 -4.86
CA TYR A 115 4.94 1.81 -4.29
C TYR A 115 6.17 2.56 -4.81
N TRP A 116 7.28 1.84 -5.01
CA TRP A 116 8.53 2.43 -5.45
C TRP A 116 9.31 1.46 -6.32
N LEU A 117 9.78 1.94 -7.47
CA LEU A 117 10.59 1.16 -8.39
C LEU A 117 11.87 1.92 -8.77
N PRO A 118 13.03 1.25 -8.86
CA PRO A 118 14.22 1.81 -9.47
C PRO A 118 13.96 2.32 -10.89
N THR A 119 14.67 3.37 -11.29
CA THR A 119 14.43 4.06 -12.57
C THR A 119 14.53 3.14 -13.79
N ASN A 120 15.44 2.16 -13.78
CA ASN A 120 15.56 1.17 -14.87
C ASN A 120 14.31 0.31 -14.98
N ILE A 121 13.82 -0.26 -13.87
CA ILE A 121 12.60 -1.08 -13.82
C ILE A 121 11.38 -0.24 -14.19
N LEU A 122 11.26 0.96 -13.63
CA LEU A 122 10.19 1.90 -13.98
C LEU A 122 10.17 2.25 -15.48
N THR A 123 11.36 2.31 -16.12
CA THR A 123 11.47 2.54 -17.56
C THR A 123 10.98 1.32 -18.35
N SER A 124 11.29 0.10 -17.88
CA SER A 124 10.78 -1.14 -18.49
C SER A 124 9.26 -1.27 -18.34
N CYS A 125 8.71 -0.94 -17.15
CA CYS A 125 7.25 -0.89 -16.97
C CYS A 125 6.58 0.09 -17.94
N ARG A 126 7.17 1.27 -18.18
CA ARG A 126 6.65 2.23 -19.17
C ARG A 126 6.70 1.71 -20.59
N ASN A 127 7.77 1.00 -20.97
CA ASN A 127 7.87 0.38 -22.29
C ASN A 127 6.81 -0.70 -22.46
N GLU A 128 6.59 -1.53 -21.43
CA GLU A 128 5.56 -2.57 -21.42
C GLU A 128 4.15 -1.98 -21.54
N ILE A 129 3.84 -0.94 -20.75
CA ILE A 129 2.56 -0.21 -20.85
C ILE A 129 2.36 0.38 -22.25
N MET A 130 3.41 0.94 -22.85
CA MET A 130 3.33 1.50 -24.20
C MET A 130 3.13 0.42 -25.27
N ALA A 131 3.78 -0.73 -25.11
CA ALA A 131 3.68 -1.85 -26.06
C ALA A 131 2.32 -2.57 -25.97
N ASN A 132 1.75 -2.68 -24.76
CA ASN A 132 0.53 -3.42 -24.45
C ASN A 132 -0.54 -2.50 -23.87
N ILE A 133 -0.72 -1.33 -24.46
CA ILE A 133 -1.59 -0.26 -23.92
C ILE A 133 -3.05 -0.68 -23.79
N ASP A 134 -3.57 -1.48 -24.69
CA ASP A 134 -4.96 -1.91 -24.65
C ASP A 134 -5.22 -2.86 -23.47
N GLU A 135 -4.27 -3.74 -23.16
CA GLU A 135 -4.32 -4.61 -21.97
C GLU A 135 -4.24 -3.76 -20.68
N TRP A 136 -3.25 -2.87 -20.59
CA TRP A 136 -3.12 -1.95 -19.47
C TRP A 136 -4.41 -1.15 -19.21
N ARG A 137 -4.99 -0.57 -20.25
CA ARG A 137 -6.23 0.21 -20.15
C ARG A 137 -7.42 -0.63 -19.70
N LYS A 138 -7.51 -1.88 -20.19
CA LYS A 138 -8.54 -2.82 -19.73
C LYS A 138 -8.49 -3.03 -18.22
N ASP A 139 -7.27 -3.06 -17.64
CA ASP A 139 -7.08 -3.27 -16.20
C ASP A 139 -7.37 -2.02 -15.38
N VAL A 140 -7.03 -0.81 -15.89
CA VAL A 140 -7.10 0.43 -15.09
C VAL A 140 -8.18 1.43 -15.53
N GLU A 141 -8.89 1.17 -16.63
CA GLU A 141 -9.96 2.04 -17.13
C GLU A 141 -11.36 1.40 -17.07
N ASN A 142 -11.48 0.16 -16.55
CA ASN A 142 -12.79 -0.44 -16.32
C ASN A 142 -13.55 0.30 -15.21
N GLU A 143 -14.86 0.15 -15.18
CA GLU A 143 -15.75 0.89 -14.28
C GLU A 143 -15.43 0.63 -12.80
N ASP A 144 -15.16 -0.62 -12.43
CA ASP A 144 -14.84 -0.98 -11.03
C ASP A 144 -13.55 -0.33 -10.57
N PHE A 145 -12.49 -0.39 -11.40
CA PHE A 145 -11.20 0.25 -11.08
C PHE A 145 -11.36 1.77 -10.93
N LEU A 146 -12.02 2.43 -11.88
CA LEU A 146 -12.24 3.88 -11.84
C LEU A 146 -13.10 4.31 -10.66
N ASN A 147 -14.11 3.53 -10.29
CA ASN A 147 -14.97 3.80 -9.13
C ASN A 147 -14.20 3.65 -7.81
N LEU A 148 -13.32 2.65 -7.69
CA LEU A 148 -12.54 2.42 -6.48
C LEU A 148 -11.35 3.36 -6.36
N PHE A 149 -10.54 3.51 -7.42
CA PHE A 149 -9.23 4.13 -7.35
C PHE A 149 -9.12 5.47 -8.08
N GLY A 150 -10.04 5.76 -8.99
CA GLY A 150 -10.01 6.98 -9.79
C GLY A 150 -9.00 6.93 -10.95
N ARG A 151 -8.64 8.10 -11.45
CA ARG A 151 -7.68 8.26 -12.55
C ARG A 151 -6.26 8.52 -12.03
N PRO A 152 -5.22 8.37 -12.88
CA PRO A 152 -3.84 8.60 -12.49
C PRO A 152 -3.63 9.97 -11.83
N ASN A 153 -3.01 9.96 -10.65
CA ASN A 153 -2.58 11.14 -9.87
C ASN A 153 -3.70 12.10 -9.46
N GLU A 154 -4.93 11.64 -9.31
CA GLU A 154 -6.05 12.43 -8.77
C GLU A 154 -6.10 12.43 -7.25
N GLY A 155 -5.49 11.44 -6.60
CA GLY A 155 -5.47 11.30 -5.14
C GLY A 155 -4.20 11.86 -4.49
N GLU A 156 -4.25 12.02 -3.16
CA GLU A 156 -3.13 12.41 -2.31
C GLU A 156 -3.04 11.44 -1.13
N TRP A 157 -1.83 10.98 -0.85
CA TRP A 157 -1.53 10.21 0.36
C TRP A 157 -0.23 10.72 0.97
N THR A 158 -0.33 11.23 2.19
CA THR A 158 0.78 11.72 3.01
C THR A 158 0.67 11.16 4.42
N ASP A 159 1.66 11.43 5.26
CA ASP A 159 1.66 11.01 6.67
C ASP A 159 0.47 11.55 7.48
N ASP A 160 -0.14 12.65 7.05
CA ASP A 160 -1.19 13.36 7.79
C ASP A 160 -2.54 13.38 7.07
N LYS A 161 -2.58 12.97 5.80
CA LYS A 161 -3.78 13.06 4.97
C LYS A 161 -3.82 11.97 3.90
N VAL A 162 -4.98 11.35 3.75
CA VAL A 162 -5.29 10.46 2.64
C VAL A 162 -6.57 10.90 1.93
N SER A 163 -6.54 10.93 0.60
CA SER A 163 -7.74 11.06 -0.22
C SER A 163 -8.57 9.79 -0.14
N LYS A 164 -9.90 9.92 -0.32
CA LYS A 164 -10.82 8.78 -0.31
C LYS A 164 -10.33 7.61 -1.18
N ARG A 165 -9.67 7.93 -2.28
CA ARG A 165 -9.09 6.97 -3.23
C ARG A 165 -7.93 7.63 -3.99
N GLY A 166 -7.11 6.81 -4.67
CA GLY A 166 -6.09 7.29 -5.58
C GLY A 166 -5.43 6.20 -6.40
N PHE A 167 -4.83 6.62 -7.50
CA PHE A 167 -4.02 5.79 -8.38
C PHE A 167 -2.74 6.56 -8.78
N GLY A 168 -1.58 6.09 -8.28
CA GLY A 168 -0.29 6.76 -8.40
C GLY A 168 -0.13 7.94 -7.44
N LEU A 169 0.95 7.94 -6.66
CA LEU A 169 1.26 8.95 -5.65
C LEU A 169 1.94 10.17 -6.25
N ALA A 170 2.70 9.98 -7.32
CA ALA A 170 3.46 11.05 -7.93
C ALA A 170 3.62 10.87 -9.44
N ALA A 171 3.70 12.01 -10.14
CA ALA A 171 3.98 12.06 -11.58
C ALA A 171 5.18 12.94 -11.91
N LEU A 172 5.80 12.65 -13.04
CA LEU A 172 6.76 13.55 -13.68
C LEU A 172 6.02 14.76 -14.24
N LYS A 173 6.62 15.94 -14.12
CA LYS A 173 6.09 17.18 -14.75
C LYS A 173 6.23 17.14 -16.27
N THR A 174 7.24 16.44 -16.77
CA THR A 174 7.56 16.32 -18.19
C THR A 174 7.51 14.85 -18.63
N VAL A 175 7.51 14.65 -19.94
CA VAL A 175 7.60 13.30 -20.54
C VAL A 175 8.93 12.64 -20.11
N PRO A 176 8.93 11.36 -19.71
CA PRO A 176 10.15 10.65 -19.40
C PRO A 176 11.12 10.63 -20.59
N LYS A 177 12.44 10.69 -20.32
CA LYS A 177 13.44 10.65 -21.37
C LYS A 177 13.34 9.33 -22.15
N GLY A 178 13.35 9.45 -23.49
CA GLY A 178 13.27 8.30 -24.40
C GLY A 178 11.85 7.95 -24.86
N PHE A 179 10.83 8.63 -24.36
CA PHE A 179 9.44 8.40 -24.75
C PHE A 179 8.90 9.50 -25.67
N PRO A 180 7.96 9.19 -26.60
CA PRO A 180 7.38 10.17 -27.51
C PRO A 180 6.54 11.20 -26.75
N LYS A 181 6.67 12.48 -27.14
CA LYS A 181 5.99 13.60 -26.46
C LYS A 181 4.51 13.71 -26.83
N ASP A 182 4.14 13.15 -27.95
CA ASP A 182 2.79 13.14 -28.53
C ASP A 182 2.04 11.83 -28.31
N TYR A 183 2.53 10.97 -27.40
CA TYR A 183 1.86 9.73 -27.07
C TYR A 183 0.52 10.01 -26.37
N GLU A 184 -0.55 9.41 -26.86
CA GLU A 184 -1.93 9.67 -26.39
C GLU A 184 -2.11 9.39 -24.90
N PHE A 185 -1.43 8.36 -24.36
CA PHE A 185 -1.59 7.89 -22.97
C PHE A 185 -0.42 8.29 -22.06
N LEU A 186 0.11 9.48 -22.23
CA LEU A 186 1.23 10.02 -21.45
C LEU A 186 1.00 10.02 -19.93
N GLN A 187 -0.26 10.08 -19.47
CA GLN A 187 -0.59 10.05 -18.05
C GLN A 187 0.00 8.81 -17.35
N TYR A 188 0.00 7.64 -17.99
CA TYR A 188 0.56 6.41 -17.44
C TYR A 188 2.09 6.40 -17.46
N LEU A 189 2.71 6.92 -18.50
CA LEU A 189 4.17 6.99 -18.62
C LEU A 189 4.79 8.01 -17.65
N ARG A 190 4.03 9.02 -17.23
CA ARG A 190 4.49 10.04 -16.27
C ARG A 190 4.41 9.60 -14.82
N MET A 191 3.69 8.52 -14.51
CA MET A 191 3.62 7.97 -13.16
C MET A 191 5.00 7.56 -12.65
N LYS A 192 5.25 7.76 -11.36
CA LYS A 192 6.49 7.38 -10.66
C LYS A 192 6.36 6.09 -9.86
N ASP A 193 5.14 5.64 -9.70
CA ASP A 193 4.76 4.41 -9.03
C ASP A 193 3.47 3.88 -9.66
N TYR A 194 3.19 2.61 -9.44
CA TYR A 194 1.98 1.95 -9.92
C TYR A 194 1.28 1.30 -8.72
N CYS A 195 0.80 2.15 -7.81
CA CYS A 195 -0.02 1.72 -6.69
C CYS A 195 -1.36 2.44 -6.70
N CYS A 196 -2.40 1.75 -6.27
CA CYS A 196 -3.72 2.32 -6.06
C CYS A 196 -4.17 2.08 -4.62
N TRP A 197 -5.06 2.93 -4.09
CA TRP A 197 -5.53 2.82 -2.71
C TRP A 197 -6.97 3.30 -2.53
N VAL A 198 -7.58 2.78 -1.45
CA VAL A 198 -8.86 3.26 -0.93
C VAL A 198 -8.67 3.58 0.55
N SER A 199 -9.10 4.78 0.97
CA SER A 199 -9.20 5.13 2.39
C SER A 199 -10.37 4.36 3.00
N VAL A 200 -10.12 3.78 4.17
CA VAL A 200 -11.12 3.02 4.93
C VAL A 200 -11.31 3.62 6.32
N PRO A 201 -12.49 3.45 6.95
CA PRO A 201 -12.71 3.96 8.31
C PRO A 201 -11.81 3.26 9.34
N ASP A 202 -11.60 3.91 10.50
CA ASP A 202 -10.74 3.39 11.59
C ASP A 202 -11.18 2.02 12.11
N ASP A 203 -12.46 1.69 11.98
CA ASP A 203 -13.09 0.44 12.40
C ASP A 203 -13.34 -0.57 11.26
N PHE A 204 -12.74 -0.34 10.09
CA PHE A 204 -12.95 -1.15 8.88
C PHE A 204 -12.83 -2.67 9.13
N PHE A 205 -11.86 -3.10 9.94
CA PHE A 205 -11.61 -4.51 10.24
C PHE A 205 -12.41 -5.03 11.45
N GLU A 206 -13.42 -4.30 11.93
CA GLU A 206 -14.32 -4.74 12.98
C GLU A 206 -15.66 -5.25 12.40
N GLY A 207 -16.30 -6.17 13.10
CA GLY A 207 -17.60 -6.72 12.68
C GLY A 207 -17.52 -7.64 11.47
N ASP A 208 -18.66 -7.73 10.78
CA ASP A 208 -18.82 -8.56 9.59
C ASP A 208 -18.72 -7.69 8.31
N GLY A 209 -18.31 -8.31 7.20
CA GLY A 209 -18.33 -7.66 5.86
C GLY A 209 -17.04 -6.96 5.43
N TRP A 210 -16.00 -6.87 6.29
CA TRP A 210 -14.72 -6.33 5.86
C TRP A 210 -13.98 -7.28 4.89
N VAL A 211 -14.23 -8.58 4.98
CA VAL A 211 -13.59 -9.59 4.12
C VAL A 211 -14.02 -9.35 2.67
N GLU A 212 -15.31 -9.25 2.41
CA GLU A 212 -15.86 -9.01 1.06
C GLU A 212 -15.39 -7.67 0.49
N GLN A 213 -15.32 -6.64 1.34
CA GLN A 213 -14.84 -5.32 0.92
C GLN A 213 -13.34 -5.35 0.60
N LEU A 214 -12.53 -6.00 1.43
CA LEU A 214 -11.09 -6.18 1.21
C LEU A 214 -10.85 -6.97 -0.08
N GLU A 215 -11.56 -8.10 -0.27
CA GLU A 215 -11.47 -8.90 -1.49
C GLU A 215 -11.82 -8.06 -2.73
N HIS A 216 -12.89 -7.28 -2.68
CA HIS A 216 -13.29 -6.43 -3.80
C HIS A 216 -12.19 -5.42 -4.15
N ILE A 217 -11.64 -4.71 -3.15
CA ILE A 217 -10.54 -3.75 -3.36
C ILE A 217 -9.32 -4.45 -3.96
N CYS A 218 -8.89 -5.56 -3.38
CA CYS A 218 -7.67 -6.25 -3.76
C CYS A 218 -7.81 -6.95 -5.12
N LYS A 219 -8.94 -7.61 -5.39
CA LYS A 219 -9.23 -8.26 -6.70
C LYS A 219 -9.32 -7.23 -7.83
N THR A 220 -9.87 -6.05 -7.57
CA THR A 220 -9.95 -4.98 -8.59
C THR A 220 -8.57 -4.38 -8.89
N GLY A 221 -7.70 -4.23 -7.90
CA GLY A 221 -6.34 -3.72 -8.11
C GLY A 221 -5.33 -4.76 -8.62
N LYS A 222 -5.62 -6.06 -8.44
CA LYS A 222 -4.68 -7.15 -8.77
C LYS A 222 -4.26 -7.20 -10.25
N PRO A 223 -5.14 -7.08 -11.27
CA PRO A 223 -4.72 -7.11 -12.67
C PRO A 223 -3.66 -6.06 -12.99
N MET A 224 -3.85 -4.81 -12.55
CA MET A 224 -2.86 -3.73 -12.68
C MET A 224 -1.53 -4.09 -12.00
N MET A 225 -1.59 -4.66 -10.80
CA MET A 225 -0.41 -5.09 -10.05
C MET A 225 0.31 -6.24 -10.77
N ASP A 226 -0.41 -7.24 -11.26
CA ASP A 226 0.15 -8.39 -11.98
C ASP A 226 0.83 -7.97 -13.27
N PHE A 227 0.23 -7.03 -14.02
CA PHE A 227 0.83 -6.47 -15.23
C PHE A 227 2.21 -5.86 -14.93
N ILE A 228 2.35 -5.11 -13.85
CA ILE A 228 3.64 -4.53 -13.44
C ILE A 228 4.57 -5.60 -12.88
N ASN A 229 4.06 -6.56 -12.12
CA ASN A 229 4.85 -7.66 -11.56
C ASN A 229 5.52 -8.52 -12.62
N ASN A 230 4.85 -8.77 -13.75
CA ASN A 230 5.44 -9.49 -14.89
C ASN A 230 6.74 -8.82 -15.36
N VAL A 231 6.82 -7.50 -15.35
CA VAL A 231 8.05 -6.77 -15.68
C VAL A 231 9.07 -6.82 -14.55
N VAL A 232 8.61 -6.66 -13.30
CA VAL A 232 9.51 -6.65 -12.12
C VAL A 232 10.19 -8.00 -11.94
N ASP A 233 9.49 -9.09 -12.20
CA ASP A 233 9.98 -10.47 -12.06
C ASP A 233 11.21 -10.78 -12.95
N ASP A 234 11.41 -10.04 -14.05
CA ASP A 234 12.61 -10.13 -14.88
C ASP A 234 13.87 -9.55 -14.19
N TYR A 235 13.72 -8.84 -13.07
CA TYR A 235 14.79 -8.16 -12.33
C TYR A 235 15.06 -8.72 -10.93
N GLU A 236 14.24 -9.62 -10.44
CA GLU A 236 14.33 -10.30 -9.14
C GLU A 236 14.51 -11.83 -9.35
#